data_3fbacc95967c4dbd44febcc8c16e03bc
#
_entry.id   3fbacc95967c4dbd44febcc8c16e03bc
#
_cell.length_a   1.000
_cell.length_b   1.000
_cell.length_c   1.000
_cell.angle_alpha   90.00
_cell.angle_beta   90.00
_cell.angle_gamma   90.00
#
_symmetry.space_group_name_H-M   'P 1'
#
loop_
_entity.id
_entity.type
_entity.pdbx_description
1 polymer ?
#
loop_
_entity_poly.entity_id
_entity_poly.type
_entity_poly.pdbx_seq_one_letter_code
_entity_poly.pdbx_strand_id
1 'polypeptide(L)'
;IKRLLDLATSYGFDKNLWHNYLAFILITNENSFSITSEKVGANDGTVNYFAKNDFRIFKKLFDFDFSEIESALGIDCFSTINNYRSIGKKERMYNKNVSEKVQAVSNAIEEAENEDQIFDIVTSFYKAYGVGMFGLNKAFRITREHGDLEFVPINNTEDVMLDDLIGYEIQKKKIVDNTEAFVEGRKANNALLFGDSGTGKSTTIKAIINGKSEAKRS
;
A
#
# COMPACT_ATOMS: atom_id res chain seq x y z
N ILE A 1 2.82 3.24 -21.56
CA ILE A 1 4.21 3.06 -21.08
C ILE A 1 4.59 4.16 -20.09
N LYS A 2 4.42 5.47 -20.40
CA LYS A 2 4.81 6.57 -19.51
C LYS A 2 4.32 6.35 -18.07
N ARG A 3 3.01 6.08 -17.87
CA ARG A 3 2.43 5.86 -16.54
C ARG A 3 3.03 4.66 -15.80
N LEU A 4 3.40 3.59 -16.51
CA LEU A 4 4.10 2.44 -15.92
C LEU A 4 5.46 2.83 -15.39
N LEU A 5 6.24 3.60 -16.17
CA LEU A 5 7.56 4.08 -15.78
C LEU A 5 7.49 5.11 -14.64
N ASP A 6 6.49 5.99 -14.64
CA ASP A 6 6.25 6.95 -13.56
C ASP A 6 5.99 6.22 -12.24
N LEU A 7 5.14 5.19 -12.25
CA LEU A 7 4.86 4.35 -11.07
C LEU A 7 6.08 3.53 -10.64
N ALA A 8 6.78 2.91 -11.59
CA ALA A 8 8.01 2.18 -11.29
C ALA A 8 9.05 3.09 -10.63
N THR A 9 9.14 4.35 -11.09
CA THR A 9 10.03 5.33 -10.50
C THR A 9 9.60 5.77 -9.10
N SER A 10 8.31 5.99 -8.88
CA SER A 10 7.75 6.47 -7.60
C SER A 10 7.78 5.40 -6.51
N TYR A 11 7.51 4.16 -6.87
CA TYR A 11 7.36 3.04 -5.93
C TYR A 11 8.50 2.01 -6.01
N GLY A 12 9.47 2.20 -6.91
CA GLY A 12 10.61 1.30 -7.04
C GLY A 12 10.22 -0.09 -7.55
N PHE A 13 9.18 -0.18 -8.41
CA PHE A 13 8.82 -1.45 -9.02
C PHE A 13 9.94 -1.96 -9.92
N ASP A 14 10.21 -3.25 -9.84
CA ASP A 14 11.21 -3.96 -10.62
C ASP A 14 10.57 -5.17 -11.28
N LYS A 15 11.12 -5.61 -12.41
CA LYS A 15 10.56 -6.67 -13.24
C LYS A 15 9.12 -6.35 -13.65
N ASN A 16 8.47 -7.25 -14.26
CA ASN A 16 7.05 -7.32 -14.68
C ASN A 16 6.18 -6.07 -14.35
N LEU A 17 6.51 -4.91 -14.94
CA LEU A 17 5.81 -3.65 -14.64
C LEU A 17 4.34 -3.70 -15.01
N TRP A 18 3.96 -4.51 -16.00
CA TRP A 18 2.55 -4.68 -16.35
C TRP A 18 1.76 -5.31 -15.20
N HIS A 19 2.25 -6.41 -14.64
CA HIS A 19 1.62 -7.08 -13.51
C HIS A 19 1.58 -6.18 -12.26
N ASN A 20 2.68 -5.52 -11.94
CA ASN A 20 2.73 -4.57 -10.83
C ASN A 20 1.75 -3.39 -10.99
N TYR A 21 1.59 -2.90 -12.22
CA TYR A 21 0.63 -1.85 -12.53
C TYR A 21 -0.82 -2.30 -12.33
N LEU A 22 -1.16 -3.47 -12.83
CA LEU A 22 -2.50 -4.05 -12.66
C LEU A 22 -2.80 -4.30 -11.18
N ALA A 23 -1.88 -4.91 -10.45
CA ALA A 23 -2.02 -5.13 -9.02
C ALA A 23 -2.19 -3.80 -8.27
N PHE A 24 -1.40 -2.78 -8.60
CA PHE A 24 -1.51 -1.43 -8.02
C PHE A 24 -2.90 -0.82 -8.25
N ILE A 25 -3.42 -0.87 -9.49
CA ILE A 25 -4.76 -0.36 -9.78
C ILE A 25 -5.81 -1.11 -8.95
N LEU A 26 -5.71 -2.43 -8.88
CA LEU A 26 -6.69 -3.27 -8.18
C LEU A 26 -6.78 -2.90 -6.69
N ILE A 27 -5.65 -2.77 -6.02
CA ILE A 27 -5.62 -2.48 -4.57
C ILE A 27 -5.83 -1.01 -4.22
N THR A 28 -5.69 -0.09 -5.19
CA THR A 28 -5.93 1.34 -4.97
C THR A 28 -7.32 1.81 -5.38
N ASN A 29 -8.06 1.02 -6.13
CA ASN A 29 -9.37 1.40 -6.62
C ASN A 29 -10.43 1.30 -5.52
N GLU A 30 -10.96 2.45 -5.11
CA GLU A 30 -12.05 2.54 -4.14
C GLU A 30 -13.40 2.42 -4.86
N ASN A 31 -14.14 1.37 -4.51
CA ASN A 31 -15.49 1.12 -5.02
C ASN A 31 -16.33 0.40 -3.95
N SER A 32 -17.61 0.17 -4.22
CA SER A 32 -18.53 -0.45 -3.25
C SER A 32 -18.06 -1.82 -2.77
N PHE A 33 -17.46 -2.62 -3.64
CA PHE A 33 -16.93 -3.93 -3.29
C PHE A 33 -15.70 -3.80 -2.38
N SER A 34 -14.71 -3.00 -2.78
CA SER A 34 -13.45 -2.87 -2.04
C SER A 34 -13.66 -2.26 -0.65
N ILE A 35 -14.49 -1.20 -0.54
CA ILE A 35 -14.83 -0.56 0.74
C ILE A 35 -15.61 -1.52 1.66
N THR A 36 -16.49 -2.34 1.11
CA THR A 36 -17.22 -3.34 1.91
C THR A 36 -16.28 -4.44 2.37
N SER A 37 -15.41 -4.95 1.48
CA SER A 37 -14.44 -6.00 1.80
C SER A 37 -13.42 -5.58 2.85
N GLU A 38 -13.02 -4.30 2.88
CA GLU A 38 -12.18 -3.74 3.94
C GLU A 38 -12.82 -3.90 5.32
N LYS A 39 -14.12 -3.67 5.43
CA LYS A 39 -14.85 -3.70 6.71
C LYS A 39 -15.17 -5.11 7.18
N VAL A 40 -15.66 -5.94 6.28
CA VAL A 40 -16.24 -7.25 6.62
C VAL A 40 -15.48 -8.46 6.05
N GLY A 41 -14.49 -8.24 5.20
CA GLY A 41 -13.76 -9.32 4.52
C GLY A 41 -14.58 -9.99 3.44
N ALA A 42 -14.32 -11.28 3.20
CA ALA A 42 -14.93 -12.10 2.16
C ALA A 42 -16.34 -12.66 2.55
N ASN A 43 -17.19 -11.82 3.16
CA ASN A 43 -18.55 -12.24 3.48
C ASN A 43 -19.42 -12.39 2.23
N ASP A 44 -20.35 -13.35 2.25
CA ASP A 44 -21.23 -13.62 1.13
C ASP A 44 -22.12 -12.42 0.78
N GLY A 45 -22.26 -12.20 -0.53
CA GLY A 45 -23.12 -11.14 -1.06
C GLY A 45 -23.15 -11.13 -2.59
N THR A 46 -24.24 -10.63 -3.16
CA THR A 46 -24.42 -10.57 -4.63
C THR A 46 -23.31 -9.77 -5.32
N VAL A 47 -22.73 -8.78 -4.65
CA VAL A 47 -21.61 -7.98 -5.17
C VAL A 47 -20.40 -8.84 -5.49
N ASN A 48 -20.17 -9.93 -4.75
CA ASN A 48 -19.05 -10.85 -4.97
C ASN A 48 -19.13 -11.55 -6.32
N TYR A 49 -20.34 -11.85 -6.79
CA TYR A 49 -20.54 -12.44 -8.10
C TYR A 49 -20.04 -11.52 -9.22
N PHE A 50 -20.35 -10.24 -9.14
CA PHE A 50 -19.85 -9.25 -10.11
C PHE A 50 -18.34 -9.07 -9.97
N ALA A 51 -17.83 -8.98 -8.75
CA ALA A 51 -16.38 -8.85 -8.51
C ALA A 51 -15.60 -10.06 -9.05
N LYS A 52 -16.07 -11.29 -8.84
CA LYS A 52 -15.44 -12.49 -9.40
C LYS A 52 -15.47 -12.51 -10.93
N ASN A 53 -16.57 -12.06 -11.54
CA ASN A 53 -16.62 -11.93 -12.99
C ASN A 53 -15.58 -10.92 -13.51
N ASP A 54 -15.42 -9.80 -12.83
CA ASP A 54 -14.40 -8.80 -13.17
C ASP A 54 -12.99 -9.36 -12.95
N PHE A 55 -12.74 -10.12 -11.88
CA PHE A 55 -11.46 -10.77 -11.62
C PHE A 55 -11.09 -11.81 -12.69
N ARG A 56 -12.08 -12.51 -13.24
CA ARG A 56 -11.85 -13.41 -14.38
C ARG A 56 -11.37 -12.65 -15.63
N ILE A 57 -11.94 -11.47 -15.88
CA ILE A 57 -11.49 -10.59 -16.97
C ILE A 57 -10.10 -10.02 -16.63
N PHE A 58 -9.89 -9.62 -15.38
CA PHE A 58 -8.62 -9.11 -14.90
C PHE A 58 -7.49 -10.14 -15.04
N LYS A 59 -7.74 -11.40 -14.71
CA LYS A 59 -6.76 -12.49 -14.92
C LYS A 59 -6.36 -12.62 -16.39
N LYS A 60 -7.31 -12.50 -17.32
CA LYS A 60 -7.00 -12.53 -18.76
C LYS A 60 -6.12 -11.34 -19.18
N LEU A 61 -6.31 -10.17 -18.60
CA LEU A 61 -5.44 -9.03 -18.85
C LEU A 61 -4.05 -9.21 -18.22
N PHE A 62 -4.01 -9.87 -17.08
CA PHE A 62 -2.78 -10.16 -16.36
C PHE A 62 -1.91 -11.14 -17.13
N ASP A 63 -2.50 -12.21 -17.66
CA ASP A 63 -1.83 -13.27 -18.41
C ASP A 63 -1.69 -12.95 -19.92
N PHE A 64 -2.06 -11.74 -20.35
CA PHE A 64 -2.10 -11.39 -21.76
C PHE A 64 -0.69 -11.38 -22.37
N ASP A 65 -0.49 -12.14 -23.44
CA ASP A 65 0.75 -12.16 -24.21
C ASP A 65 0.73 -11.07 -25.29
N PHE A 66 1.64 -10.13 -25.18
CA PHE A 66 1.79 -9.02 -26.12
C PHE A 66 2.65 -9.37 -27.35
N SER A 67 3.20 -10.56 -27.47
CA SER A 67 4.19 -10.93 -28.49
C SER A 67 3.66 -10.77 -29.91
N GLU A 68 2.40 -11.10 -30.16
CA GLU A 68 1.77 -10.92 -31.48
C GLU A 68 1.66 -9.43 -31.86
N ILE A 69 1.30 -8.58 -30.89
CA ILE A 69 1.21 -7.13 -31.09
C ILE A 69 2.58 -6.55 -31.36
N GLU A 70 3.59 -6.94 -30.58
CA GLU A 70 4.97 -6.51 -30.79
C GLU A 70 5.50 -6.89 -32.17
N SER A 71 5.25 -8.14 -32.57
CA SER A 71 5.64 -8.63 -33.89
C SER A 71 4.96 -7.85 -35.04
N ALA A 72 3.65 -7.59 -34.91
CA ALA A 72 2.88 -6.86 -35.93
C ALA A 72 3.30 -5.40 -36.06
N LEU A 73 3.70 -4.76 -34.97
CA LEU A 73 4.11 -3.35 -34.93
C LEU A 73 5.64 -3.13 -35.07
N GLY A 74 6.43 -4.18 -35.02
CA GLY A 74 7.89 -4.10 -35.05
C GLY A 74 8.47 -3.37 -33.84
N ILE A 75 7.89 -3.59 -32.64
CA ILE A 75 8.30 -2.97 -31.36
C ILE A 75 8.64 -4.06 -30.35
N ASP A 76 9.36 -3.69 -29.26
CA ASP A 76 9.76 -4.58 -28.17
C ASP A 76 9.43 -3.99 -26.79
N CYS A 77 8.57 -2.99 -26.74
CA CYS A 77 8.34 -2.21 -25.55
C CYS A 77 7.64 -2.98 -24.42
N PHE A 78 6.79 -3.98 -24.75
CA PHE A 78 6.11 -4.80 -23.74
C PHE A 78 7.07 -5.84 -23.14
N SER A 79 7.87 -6.50 -23.98
CA SER A 79 8.94 -7.39 -23.53
C SER A 79 9.94 -6.66 -22.65
N THR A 80 10.26 -5.41 -22.99
CA THR A 80 11.16 -4.56 -22.21
C THR A 80 10.57 -4.23 -20.82
N ILE A 81 9.28 -3.89 -20.72
CA ILE A 81 8.66 -3.57 -19.41
C ILE A 81 8.44 -4.81 -18.55
N ASN A 82 8.25 -5.99 -19.15
CA ASN A 82 8.17 -7.24 -18.41
C ASN A 82 9.53 -7.65 -17.82
N ASN A 83 10.62 -7.32 -18.52
CA ASN A 83 11.99 -7.56 -18.06
C ASN A 83 12.65 -6.31 -17.47
N TYR A 84 11.86 -5.34 -17.03
CA TYR A 84 12.34 -4.06 -16.55
C TYR A 84 13.30 -4.23 -15.37
N ARG A 85 14.37 -3.42 -15.40
CA ARG A 85 15.31 -3.29 -14.28
C ARG A 85 15.30 -1.85 -13.81
N SER A 86 14.92 -1.66 -12.57
CA SER A 86 14.96 -0.34 -11.96
C SER A 86 16.40 0.18 -11.86
N ILE A 87 16.58 1.49 -12.05
CA ILE A 87 17.87 2.12 -11.72
C ILE A 87 18.07 1.98 -10.22
N GLY A 88 19.22 1.44 -9.80
CA GLY A 88 19.54 1.24 -8.39
C GLY A 88 19.39 2.54 -7.60
N LYS A 89 18.32 2.63 -6.84
CA LYS A 89 18.03 3.75 -5.96
C LYS A 89 18.29 3.35 -4.52
N LYS A 90 18.78 4.31 -3.72
CA LYS A 90 18.78 4.11 -2.27
C LYS A 90 17.33 3.92 -1.81
N GLU A 91 17.08 3.00 -0.90
CA GLU A 91 15.73 2.69 -0.35
C GLU A 91 14.93 3.93 0.10
N ARG A 92 15.63 5.01 0.45
CA ARG A 92 15.03 6.30 0.82
C ARG A 92 14.39 7.09 -0.34
N MET A 93 14.60 6.67 -1.58
CA MET A 93 14.13 7.42 -2.76
C MET A 93 12.77 6.95 -3.29
N TYR A 94 12.21 5.87 -2.75
CA TYR A 94 10.90 5.35 -3.14
C TYR A 94 10.16 4.77 -1.92
N ASN A 95 8.86 4.55 -2.04
CA ASN A 95 8.05 3.99 -0.98
C ASN A 95 8.17 2.46 -0.94
N LYS A 96 9.17 1.96 -0.21
CA LYS A 96 9.45 0.52 -0.07
C LYS A 96 8.23 -0.27 0.42
N ASN A 97 7.50 0.26 1.40
CA ASN A 97 6.32 -0.42 1.95
C ASN A 97 5.22 -0.63 0.90
N VAL A 98 4.97 0.37 0.04
CA VAL A 98 4.02 0.24 -1.08
C VAL A 98 4.54 -0.76 -2.10
N SER A 99 5.84 -0.68 -2.44
CA SER A 99 6.49 -1.60 -3.38
C SER A 99 6.31 -3.06 -2.96
N GLU A 100 6.64 -3.38 -1.72
CA GLU A 100 6.53 -4.74 -1.17
C GLU A 100 5.08 -5.26 -1.20
N LYS A 101 4.11 -4.44 -0.82
CA LYS A 101 2.69 -4.81 -0.85
C LYS A 101 2.19 -5.08 -2.27
N VAL A 102 2.50 -4.18 -3.22
CA VAL A 102 2.09 -4.33 -4.62
C VAL A 102 2.72 -5.57 -5.25
N GLN A 103 4.01 -5.78 -5.04
CA GLN A 103 4.71 -6.95 -5.58
C GLN A 103 4.20 -8.26 -4.98
N ALA A 104 3.89 -8.28 -3.68
CA ALA A 104 3.31 -9.46 -3.03
C ALA A 104 1.95 -9.83 -3.63
N VAL A 105 1.07 -8.85 -3.85
CA VAL A 105 -0.23 -9.07 -4.51
C VAL A 105 -0.04 -9.47 -5.97
N SER A 106 0.88 -8.82 -6.69
CA SER A 106 1.20 -9.14 -8.09
C SER A 106 1.65 -10.60 -8.24
N ASN A 107 2.58 -11.05 -7.41
CA ASN A 107 3.07 -12.44 -7.43
C ASN A 107 1.96 -13.42 -7.06
N ALA A 108 1.14 -13.12 -6.06
CA ALA A 108 0.02 -13.98 -5.67
C ALA A 108 -1.03 -14.12 -6.79
N ILE A 109 -1.34 -13.03 -7.52
CA ILE A 109 -2.25 -13.06 -8.68
C ILE A 109 -1.62 -13.85 -9.85
N GLU A 110 -0.31 -13.76 -10.06
CA GLU A 110 0.40 -14.52 -11.07
C GLU A 110 0.23 -16.03 -10.85
N GLU A 111 0.34 -16.48 -9.60
CA GLU A 111 0.18 -17.88 -9.19
C GLU A 111 -1.29 -18.33 -9.14
N ALA A 112 -2.25 -17.43 -9.09
CA ALA A 112 -3.66 -17.75 -9.01
C ALA A 112 -4.17 -18.42 -10.30
N GLU A 113 -4.91 -19.51 -10.15
CA GLU A 113 -5.44 -20.30 -11.27
C GLU A 113 -6.82 -19.79 -11.76
N ASN A 114 -7.56 -19.11 -10.89
CA ASN A 114 -8.95 -18.70 -11.16
C ASN A 114 -9.36 -17.45 -10.39
N GLU A 115 -10.56 -16.95 -10.71
CA GLU A 115 -11.15 -15.77 -10.09
C GLU A 115 -11.43 -15.90 -8.60
N ASP A 116 -11.66 -17.11 -8.10
CA ASP A 116 -11.91 -17.35 -6.68
C ASP A 116 -10.65 -17.13 -5.85
N GLN A 117 -9.51 -17.62 -6.34
CA GLN A 117 -8.22 -17.37 -5.69
C GLN A 117 -7.85 -15.87 -5.72
N ILE A 118 -8.13 -15.17 -6.83
CA ILE A 118 -7.91 -13.72 -6.90
C ILE A 118 -8.83 -13.00 -5.91
N PHE A 119 -10.08 -13.42 -5.79
CA PHE A 119 -11.03 -12.88 -4.83
C PHE A 119 -10.49 -13.00 -3.40
N ASP A 120 -9.98 -14.17 -3.03
CA ASP A 120 -9.41 -14.40 -1.69
C ASP A 120 -8.15 -13.56 -1.43
N ILE A 121 -7.25 -13.44 -2.41
CA ILE A 121 -6.05 -12.59 -2.33
C ILE A 121 -6.44 -11.14 -2.08
N VAL A 122 -7.36 -10.61 -2.89
CA VAL A 122 -7.74 -9.21 -2.88
C VAL A 122 -8.54 -8.84 -1.61
N THR A 123 -9.50 -9.67 -1.22
CA THR A 123 -10.30 -9.43 0.00
C THR A 123 -9.46 -9.55 1.25
N SER A 124 -8.51 -10.50 1.30
CA SER A 124 -7.54 -10.62 2.39
C SER A 124 -6.65 -9.38 2.48
N PHE A 125 -6.20 -8.86 1.33
CA PHE A 125 -5.43 -7.61 1.29
C PHE A 125 -6.23 -6.42 1.84
N TYR A 126 -7.47 -6.23 1.36
CA TYR A 126 -8.32 -5.14 1.83
C TYR A 126 -8.61 -5.24 3.33
N LYS A 127 -8.85 -6.44 3.84
CA LYS A 127 -9.08 -6.67 5.27
C LYS A 127 -7.84 -6.38 6.12
N ALA A 128 -6.66 -6.71 5.63
CA ALA A 128 -5.41 -6.56 6.37
C ALA A 128 -4.86 -5.12 6.35
N TYR A 129 -4.99 -4.44 5.23
CA TYR A 129 -4.33 -3.15 4.98
C TYR A 129 -5.29 -1.99 4.73
N GLY A 130 -6.53 -2.28 4.32
CA GLY A 130 -7.47 -1.28 3.81
C GLY A 130 -7.35 -1.07 2.29
N VAL A 131 -8.16 -0.19 1.77
CA VAL A 131 -8.28 0.14 0.35
C VAL A 131 -7.67 1.51 0.06
N GLY A 132 -7.28 1.73 -1.18
CA GLY A 132 -6.84 3.04 -1.66
C GLY A 132 -5.48 3.46 -1.11
N MET A 133 -5.26 4.76 -1.14
CA MET A 133 -3.98 5.34 -0.70
C MET A 133 -3.74 5.15 0.81
N PHE A 134 -4.80 5.11 1.62
CA PHE A 134 -4.70 4.89 3.06
C PHE A 134 -4.33 3.44 3.40
N GLY A 135 -4.77 2.46 2.62
CA GLY A 135 -4.35 1.07 2.76
C GLY A 135 -2.88 0.84 2.39
N LEU A 136 -2.36 1.58 1.43
CA LEU A 136 -0.99 1.43 0.97
C LEU A 136 0.03 2.16 1.85
N ASN A 137 -0.29 3.33 2.35
CA ASN A 137 0.68 4.23 3.00
C ASN A 137 0.45 4.29 4.51
N LYS A 138 1.54 4.32 5.26
CA LYS A 138 1.51 4.39 6.73
C LYS A 138 1.32 5.80 7.28
N ALA A 139 1.76 6.82 6.54
CA ALA A 139 1.78 8.20 7.00
C ALA A 139 1.57 9.18 5.86
N PHE A 140 0.95 10.31 6.19
CA PHE A 140 0.63 11.36 5.24
C PHE A 140 1.03 12.72 5.79
N ARG A 141 1.39 13.63 4.90
CA ARG A 141 1.46 15.06 5.16
C ARG A 141 0.22 15.72 4.59
N ILE A 142 -0.35 16.63 5.34
CA ILE A 142 -1.41 17.50 4.84
C ILE A 142 -0.74 18.72 4.21
N THR A 143 -1.01 18.95 2.93
CA THR A 143 -0.58 20.13 2.18
C THR A 143 -1.79 20.89 1.70
N ARG A 144 -1.60 22.16 1.39
CA ARG A 144 -2.65 22.96 0.77
C ARG A 144 -2.13 23.43 -0.59
N GLU A 145 -2.62 22.79 -1.64
CA GLU A 145 -2.36 23.17 -3.02
C GLU A 145 -3.65 23.69 -3.64
N HIS A 146 -3.55 24.80 -4.37
CA HIS A 146 -4.68 25.44 -5.06
C HIS A 146 -5.92 25.74 -4.19
N GLY A 147 -5.74 25.82 -2.87
CA GLY A 147 -6.83 26.11 -1.90
C GLY A 147 -7.43 24.88 -1.24
N ASP A 148 -7.23 23.69 -1.76
CA ASP A 148 -7.72 22.42 -1.22
C ASP A 148 -6.69 21.75 -0.31
N LEU A 149 -7.19 20.94 0.64
CA LEU A 149 -6.36 20.12 1.51
C LEU A 149 -6.08 18.78 0.83
N GLU A 150 -4.80 18.46 0.64
CA GLU A 150 -4.37 17.20 0.06
C GLU A 150 -3.57 16.36 1.04
N PHE A 151 -3.82 15.04 1.04
CA PHE A 151 -3.04 14.06 1.76
C PHE A 151 -1.91 13.55 0.85
N VAL A 152 -0.69 13.98 1.12
CA VAL A 152 0.50 13.55 0.38
C VAL A 152 1.19 12.44 1.16
N PRO A 153 1.35 11.23 0.59
CA PRO A 153 2.04 10.14 1.26
C PRO A 153 3.47 10.50 1.65
N ILE A 154 3.88 10.06 2.83
CA ILE A 154 5.27 10.13 3.26
C ILE A 154 5.96 8.84 2.85
N ASN A 155 6.86 8.92 1.89
CA ASN A 155 7.50 7.75 1.27
C ASN A 155 8.45 7.03 2.23
N ASN A 156 8.96 7.70 3.23
CA ASN A 156 9.94 7.13 4.15
C ASN A 156 9.66 7.58 5.58
N THR A 157 9.04 6.71 6.34
CA THR A 157 9.07 6.81 7.79
C THR A 157 10.36 6.14 8.23
N GLU A 158 11.27 6.91 8.87
CA GLU A 158 12.48 6.33 9.45
C GLU A 158 12.13 5.09 10.28
N ASP A 159 12.96 4.06 10.21
CA ASP A 159 12.81 2.82 10.99
C ASP A 159 13.21 3.06 12.45
N VAL A 160 12.54 4.01 13.10
CA VAL A 160 12.77 4.36 14.51
C VAL A 160 11.75 3.61 15.36
N MET A 161 12.22 2.94 16.38
CA MET A 161 11.40 2.25 17.38
C MET A 161 11.30 3.09 18.66
N LEU A 162 10.30 2.83 19.50
CA LEU A 162 10.15 3.54 20.78
C LEU A 162 11.33 3.34 21.71
N ASP A 163 11.98 2.20 21.62
CA ASP A 163 13.17 1.85 22.43
C ASP A 163 14.42 2.64 22.02
N ASP A 164 14.46 3.16 20.80
CA ASP A 164 15.54 4.04 20.32
C ASP A 164 15.48 5.44 20.95
N LEU A 165 14.33 5.80 21.54
CA LEU A 165 14.10 7.09 22.16
C LEU A 165 14.47 7.03 23.64
N ILE A 166 15.60 7.62 24.00
CA ILE A 166 16.07 7.66 25.39
C ILE A 166 15.29 8.73 26.19
N GLY A 167 14.74 8.33 27.33
CA GLY A 167 14.00 9.21 28.21
C GLY A 167 12.52 9.37 27.86
N TYR A 168 11.86 10.25 28.58
CA TYR A 168 10.42 10.57 28.40
C TYR A 168 9.48 9.35 28.57
N GLU A 169 9.82 8.39 29.43
CA GLU A 169 9.08 7.13 29.57
C GLU A 169 7.59 7.33 29.90
N ILE A 170 7.29 8.29 30.79
CA ILE A 170 5.90 8.59 31.15
C ILE A 170 5.13 9.15 29.96
N GLN A 171 5.73 10.06 29.18
CA GLN A 171 5.13 10.67 28.01
C GLN A 171 4.94 9.64 26.89
N LYS A 172 5.96 8.81 26.64
CA LYS A 172 5.88 7.68 25.68
C LYS A 172 4.72 6.75 26.05
N LYS A 173 4.66 6.30 27.31
CA LYS A 173 3.59 5.43 27.77
C LYS A 173 2.21 6.06 27.58
N LYS A 174 2.03 7.32 27.96
CA LYS A 174 0.72 8.01 27.79
C LYS A 174 0.26 8.08 26.35
N ILE A 175 1.16 8.39 25.42
CA ILE A 175 0.77 8.49 24.00
C ILE A 175 0.52 7.11 23.39
N VAL A 176 1.28 6.08 23.79
CA VAL A 176 1.07 4.69 23.37
C VAL A 176 -0.30 4.21 23.85
N ASP A 177 -0.55 4.28 25.18
CA ASP A 177 -1.82 3.82 25.78
C ASP A 177 -3.04 4.51 25.14
N ASN A 178 -2.94 5.82 24.86
CA ASN A 178 -4.00 6.58 24.21
C ASN A 178 -4.19 6.17 22.74
N THR A 179 -3.09 5.90 22.02
CA THR A 179 -3.15 5.45 20.62
C THR A 179 -3.70 4.03 20.53
N GLU A 180 -3.35 3.15 21.47
CA GLU A 180 -3.91 1.80 21.56
C GLU A 180 -5.41 1.84 21.82
N ALA A 181 -5.84 2.63 22.78
CA ALA A 181 -7.27 2.83 23.05
C ALA A 181 -8.03 3.28 21.81
N PHE A 182 -7.48 4.21 21.03
CA PHE A 182 -8.08 4.67 19.78
C PHE A 182 -8.17 3.57 18.73
N VAL A 183 -7.09 2.83 18.50
CA VAL A 183 -7.04 1.76 17.48
C VAL A 183 -7.98 0.59 17.82
N GLU A 184 -8.16 0.31 19.11
CA GLU A 184 -9.07 -0.73 19.61
C GLU A 184 -10.53 -0.26 19.70
N GLY A 185 -10.84 0.95 19.26
CA GLY A 185 -12.19 1.53 19.32
C GLY A 185 -12.64 1.90 20.73
N ARG A 186 -11.72 1.92 21.69
CA ARG A 186 -11.99 2.39 23.07
C ARG A 186 -11.96 3.92 23.12
N LYS A 187 -12.50 4.48 24.21
CA LYS A 187 -12.45 5.94 24.43
C LYS A 187 -11.02 6.44 24.52
N ALA A 188 -10.64 7.32 23.62
CA ALA A 188 -9.34 7.97 23.54
C ALA A 188 -9.50 9.49 23.51
N ASN A 189 -8.46 10.22 23.88
CA ASN A 189 -8.44 11.69 23.88
C ASN A 189 -7.57 12.23 22.75
N ASN A 190 -7.81 13.47 22.32
CA ASN A 190 -6.87 14.19 21.48
C ASN A 190 -5.56 14.39 22.25
N ALA A 191 -4.43 14.21 21.57
CA ALA A 191 -3.11 14.38 22.17
C ALA A 191 -2.36 15.53 21.49
N LEU A 192 -1.73 16.39 22.28
CA LEU A 192 -0.86 17.45 21.82
C LEU A 192 0.57 17.20 22.35
N LEU A 193 1.54 17.03 21.46
CA LEU A 193 2.96 16.95 21.79
C LEU A 193 3.55 18.35 21.64
N PHE A 194 4.02 18.92 22.74
CA PHE A 194 4.66 20.24 22.77
C PHE A 194 6.01 20.18 23.49
N GLY A 195 6.88 21.14 23.24
CA GLY A 195 8.22 21.23 23.80
C GLY A 195 9.20 21.79 22.76
N ASP A 196 10.46 21.98 23.17
CA ASP A 196 11.51 22.57 22.35
C ASP A 196 11.82 21.75 21.09
N SER A 197 12.47 22.37 20.11
CA SER A 197 12.94 21.71 18.91
C SER A 197 13.95 20.60 19.28
N GLY A 198 13.92 19.47 18.59
CA GLY A 198 14.86 18.36 18.82
C GLY A 198 14.52 17.42 20.01
N THR A 199 13.39 17.64 20.72
CA THR A 199 12.98 16.77 21.84
C THR A 199 12.29 15.47 21.44
N GLY A 200 12.39 15.04 20.18
CA GLY A 200 11.90 13.75 19.71
C GLY A 200 10.39 13.65 19.45
N LYS A 201 9.62 14.74 19.44
CA LYS A 201 8.15 14.72 19.24
C LYS A 201 7.73 14.00 17.96
N SER A 202 8.26 14.41 16.83
CA SER A 202 7.96 13.78 15.53
C SER A 202 8.50 12.36 15.43
N THR A 203 9.64 12.11 16.05
CA THR A 203 10.26 10.79 16.13
C THR A 203 9.41 9.82 16.95
N THR A 204 8.82 10.28 18.06
CA THR A 204 7.88 9.48 18.87
C THR A 204 6.66 9.06 18.05
N ILE A 205 6.06 9.97 17.25
CA ILE A 205 4.93 9.63 16.39
C ILE A 205 5.32 8.57 15.34
N LYS A 206 6.48 8.73 14.70
CA LYS A 206 7.00 7.75 13.74
C LYS A 206 7.23 6.37 14.39
N ALA A 207 7.82 6.35 15.57
CA ALA A 207 8.09 5.13 16.32
C ALA A 207 6.81 4.37 16.71
N ILE A 208 5.75 5.09 17.10
CA ILE A 208 4.43 4.48 17.39
C ILE A 208 3.84 3.81 16.13
N ILE A 209 3.95 4.45 14.97
CA ILE A 209 3.46 3.89 13.71
C ILE A 209 4.22 2.59 13.37
N ASN A 210 5.54 2.55 13.58
CA ASN A 210 6.38 1.38 13.30
C ASN A 210 6.09 0.22 14.25
N GLY A 211 6.01 0.46 15.56
CA GLY A 211 5.73 -0.56 16.57
C GLY A 211 4.38 -1.28 16.37
N LYS A 212 3.36 -0.59 15.90
CA LYS A 212 2.05 -1.20 15.55
C LYS A 212 2.09 -2.07 14.29
N SER A 213 3.01 -1.78 13.38
CA SER A 213 3.20 -2.57 12.15
C SER A 213 3.76 -3.98 12.44
N GLU A 214 4.54 -4.17 13.48
CA GLU A 214 5.09 -5.48 13.87
C GLU A 214 4.08 -6.32 14.66
N ALA A 215 3.29 -5.72 15.53
CA ALA A 215 2.26 -6.42 16.31
C ALA A 215 1.13 -7.04 15.45
N LYS A 216 0.94 -6.59 14.20
CA LYS A 216 0.00 -7.21 13.26
C LYS A 216 0.61 -8.32 12.40
N ARG A 217 1.93 -8.55 12.46
CA ARG A 217 2.64 -9.60 11.71
C ARG A 217 2.90 -10.87 12.53
N SER A 218 2.63 -10.86 13.81
CA SER A 218 2.65 -12.01 14.73
C SER A 218 1.23 -12.55 14.98
#